data_6393f7daacf20ea27c3cdfca1a14e725
#
_entry.id   6393f7daacf20ea27c3cdfca1a14e725
#
_cell.length_a   1.000
_cell.length_b   1.000
_cell.length_c   1.000
_cell.angle_alpha   90.00
_cell.angle_beta   90.00
_cell.angle_gamma   90.00
#
_symmetry.space_group_name_H-M   'P 1'
#
loop_
_entity.id
_entity.type
_entity.pdbx_description
1 polymer ?
#
loop_
_entity_poly.entity_id
_entity_poly.type
_entity_poly.pdbx_seq_one_letter_code
_entity_poly.pdbx_strand_id
1 'polypeptide(L)'
;MDFMGIGDKENNQIMTKKNMKNRQWVLSTRPLGMVSKDNFEFKESELEEIKENQMLLKNLYFGFDPTQRGWLNDMKSYMPPVQIGEVMRSSTISQVIESNIPDFKAGDIVQGSFGWQEFAITDGKAGFMNASKIPDNIPPTSSLSVYGVTGLTAYFGLLDVGGPQEGDTVVVSGAAGATGSIAGQIAKIKGCRVIGIAGGTKKCNWLTEEANFDAAIDYKSANLGETLRELCPNGIDVVFDNVGGEFLDVALTLINMNARIVLCGAISTYNNEKPSPGPSNYMSLVIMRARMEGFIVLDYLDRFPEAIKSLSKWVEEGKITYLEDIQEGIENAPDTLVRLFTGQNFGKQLLKIAEAD
;
A
#
# COMPACT_ATOMS: atom_id res chain seq x y z
N MET A 1 25.38 -33.64 57.65
CA MET A 1 26.44 -33.11 56.79
C MET A 1 25.76 -32.52 55.58
N ASP A 2 25.81 -31.21 55.56
CA ASP A 2 25.24 -30.34 54.54
C ASP A 2 25.90 -30.49 53.17
N PHE A 3 25.16 -30.35 52.11
CA PHE A 3 25.60 -29.64 50.92
C PHE A 3 24.45 -28.94 50.25
N MET A 4 24.48 -27.62 50.35
CA MET A 4 23.67 -26.65 49.59
C MET A 4 24.00 -26.74 48.11
N GLY A 5 22.96 -26.90 47.29
CA GLY A 5 23.00 -26.61 45.85
C GLY A 5 22.67 -25.14 45.61
N ILE A 6 23.62 -24.40 45.12
CA ILE A 6 23.49 -23.00 44.71
C ILE A 6 22.77 -23.00 43.39
N GLY A 7 21.54 -22.48 43.38
CA GLY A 7 20.78 -22.25 42.15
C GLY A 7 21.39 -21.08 41.36
N ASP A 8 21.72 -21.34 40.11
CA ASP A 8 22.03 -20.36 39.12
C ASP A 8 20.75 -19.50 38.85
N LYS A 9 20.82 -18.28 39.37
CA LYS A 9 19.88 -17.23 38.95
C LYS A 9 20.27 -16.79 37.56
N GLU A 10 19.51 -17.24 36.54
CA GLU A 10 19.55 -16.64 35.23
C GLU A 10 19.35 -15.13 35.36
N ASN A 11 20.36 -14.40 34.95
CA ASN A 11 20.37 -12.96 34.83
C ASN A 11 19.47 -12.57 33.66
N ASN A 12 18.14 -12.54 33.89
CA ASN A 12 17.25 -11.79 33.05
C ASN A 12 17.61 -10.30 33.25
N GLN A 13 18.48 -9.77 32.43
CA GLN A 13 18.69 -8.34 32.34
C GLN A 13 17.38 -7.75 31.78
N ILE A 14 16.50 -7.31 32.67
CA ILE A 14 15.43 -6.38 32.34
C ILE A 14 16.12 -5.15 31.78
N MET A 15 16.09 -4.99 30.45
CA MET A 15 16.55 -3.76 29.82
C MET A 15 15.73 -2.62 30.40
N THR A 16 16.35 -1.80 31.23
CA THR A 16 15.71 -0.60 31.74
C THR A 16 15.57 0.38 30.56
N LYS A 17 14.41 1.01 30.40
CA LYS A 17 14.07 1.99 29.35
C LYS A 17 15.19 3.03 29.08
N LYS A 18 15.96 3.34 30.08
CA LYS A 18 17.03 4.35 30.07
C LYS A 18 18.19 4.04 29.10
N ASN A 19 18.22 2.84 28.48
CA ASN A 19 19.27 2.42 27.54
C ASN A 19 18.71 1.92 26.19
N MET A 20 17.41 2.09 25.94
CA MET A 20 16.82 1.69 24.64
C MET A 20 17.11 2.77 23.61
N LYS A 21 17.71 2.35 22.51
CA LYS A 21 17.93 3.21 21.34
C LYS A 21 16.84 2.96 20.30
N ASN A 22 16.45 4.02 19.63
CA ASN A 22 15.54 3.99 18.51
C ASN A 22 16.31 4.13 17.19
N ARG A 23 16.36 3.08 16.39
CA ARG A 23 16.91 3.15 15.03
C ARG A 23 15.82 3.65 14.09
N GLN A 24 16.17 4.60 13.23
CA GLN A 24 15.20 5.26 12.36
C GLN A 24 15.81 5.75 11.05
N TRP A 25 15.00 5.79 9.99
CA TRP A 25 15.35 6.39 8.72
C TRP A 25 14.73 7.78 8.62
N VAL A 26 15.55 8.80 8.45
CA VAL A 26 15.12 10.18 8.24
C VAL A 26 15.41 10.60 6.81
N LEU A 27 14.57 11.47 6.25
CA LEU A 27 14.83 12.07 4.94
C LEU A 27 16.02 13.00 5.03
N SER A 28 17.08 12.71 4.28
CA SER A 28 18.31 13.50 4.22
C SER A 28 18.32 14.47 3.05
N THR A 29 17.93 13.99 1.87
CA THR A 29 17.86 14.79 0.64
C THR A 29 16.63 14.43 -0.17
N ARG A 30 16.08 15.38 -0.91
CA ARG A 30 14.96 15.11 -1.82
C ARG A 30 15.45 14.39 -3.07
N PRO A 31 14.79 13.27 -3.48
CA PRO A 31 15.22 12.54 -4.67
C PRO A 31 14.95 13.34 -5.94
N LEU A 32 15.95 13.40 -6.82
CA LEU A 32 15.81 13.76 -8.22
C LEU A 32 15.78 12.46 -9.03
N GLY A 33 14.69 12.21 -9.75
CA GLY A 33 14.52 10.92 -10.43
C GLY A 33 14.19 9.77 -9.46
N MET A 34 14.80 8.60 -9.68
CA MET A 34 14.59 7.40 -8.86
C MET A 34 15.02 7.65 -7.42
N VAL A 35 14.12 7.31 -6.48
CA VAL A 35 14.47 7.29 -5.05
C VAL A 35 15.51 6.21 -4.77
N SER A 36 16.46 6.53 -3.90
CA SER A 36 17.53 5.60 -3.49
C SER A 36 17.80 5.70 -2.00
N LYS A 37 18.61 4.79 -1.49
CA LYS A 37 19.05 4.79 -0.09
C LYS A 37 19.78 6.09 0.29
N ASP A 38 20.48 6.72 -0.66
CA ASP A 38 21.23 7.97 -0.44
C ASP A 38 20.33 9.18 -0.11
N ASN A 39 19.03 9.07 -0.36
CA ASN A 39 18.07 10.10 0.04
C ASN A 39 17.72 10.07 1.53
N PHE A 40 18.15 9.04 2.24
CA PHE A 40 17.83 8.82 3.64
C PHE A 40 19.11 8.69 4.48
N GLU A 41 19.01 9.03 5.75
CA GLU A 41 20.05 8.82 6.75
C GLU A 41 19.53 7.87 7.83
N PHE A 42 20.32 6.84 8.16
CA PHE A 42 20.01 5.92 9.25
C PHE A 42 20.55 6.47 10.56
N LYS A 43 19.67 6.79 11.50
CA LYS A 43 20.02 7.40 12.78
C LYS A 43 19.64 6.52 13.96
N GLU A 44 20.39 6.66 15.04
CA GLU A 44 20.02 6.19 16.37
C GLU A 44 19.71 7.40 17.25
N SER A 45 18.62 7.33 18.00
CA SER A 45 18.29 8.31 19.04
C SER A 45 17.99 7.60 20.37
N GLU A 46 18.12 8.29 21.48
CA GLU A 46 17.63 7.79 22.76
C GLU A 46 16.09 7.90 22.80
N LEU A 47 15.44 6.93 23.43
CA LEU A 47 14.00 6.99 23.68
C LEU A 47 13.73 7.91 24.87
N GLU A 48 12.84 8.86 24.65
CA GLU A 48 12.30 9.70 25.72
C GLU A 48 11.29 8.92 26.57
N GLU A 49 10.99 9.43 27.77
CA GLU A 49 9.86 8.94 28.57
C GLU A 49 8.53 9.44 27.98
N ILE A 50 7.50 8.61 28.03
CA ILE A 50 6.16 9.01 27.59
C ILE A 50 5.56 10.01 28.58
N LYS A 51 4.87 11.02 28.02
CA LYS A 51 4.15 12.04 28.78
C LYS A 51 2.68 11.64 28.96
N GLU A 52 1.93 12.49 29.66
CA GLU A 52 0.47 12.35 29.73
C GLU A 52 -0.16 12.29 28.31
N ASN A 53 -1.13 11.43 28.13
CA ASN A 53 -1.78 11.17 26.83
C ASN A 53 -0.83 10.72 25.70
N GLN A 54 0.23 10.02 26.03
CA GLN A 54 1.13 9.39 25.07
C GLN A 54 1.26 7.88 25.31
N MET A 55 1.65 7.17 24.28
CA MET A 55 2.02 5.76 24.33
C MET A 55 3.34 5.53 23.62
N LEU A 56 4.09 4.52 24.07
CA LEU A 56 5.28 3.98 23.42
C LEU A 56 4.89 2.74 22.62
N LEU A 57 5.22 2.75 21.35
CA LEU A 57 4.98 1.68 20.41
C LEU A 57 6.30 1.05 19.96
N LYS A 58 6.31 -0.27 19.81
CA LYS A 58 7.34 -1.05 19.10
C LYS A 58 6.78 -1.40 17.72
N ASN A 59 7.39 -0.89 16.67
CA ASN A 59 6.97 -1.18 15.31
C ASN A 59 7.34 -2.61 14.93
N LEU A 60 6.40 -3.35 14.39
CA LEU A 60 6.54 -4.74 13.96
C LEU A 60 6.66 -4.85 12.44
N TYR A 61 5.86 -4.07 11.71
CA TYR A 61 5.85 -4.04 10.25
C TYR A 61 5.72 -2.62 9.72
N PHE A 62 6.39 -2.35 8.60
CA PHE A 62 6.15 -1.18 7.76
C PHE A 62 5.41 -1.57 6.49
N GLY A 63 4.42 -0.76 6.09
CA GLY A 63 3.76 -0.84 4.80
C GLY A 63 4.40 0.09 3.77
N PHE A 64 4.55 -0.40 2.54
CA PHE A 64 5.10 0.38 1.44
C PHE A 64 4.05 0.61 0.36
N ASP A 65 3.95 1.86 -0.07
CA ASP A 65 3.03 2.31 -1.11
C ASP A 65 3.74 3.28 -2.06
N PRO A 66 3.46 3.25 -3.37
CA PRO A 66 4.13 4.13 -4.34
C PRO A 66 3.98 5.62 -4.02
N THR A 67 2.89 6.01 -3.36
CA THR A 67 2.63 7.39 -2.95
C THR A 67 3.69 7.95 -2.01
N GLN A 68 4.43 7.10 -1.28
CA GLN A 68 5.55 7.50 -0.42
C GLN A 68 6.62 8.28 -1.22
N ARG A 69 6.81 7.95 -2.51
CA ARG A 69 7.71 8.73 -3.38
C ARG A 69 7.23 10.16 -3.56
N GLY A 70 5.92 10.37 -3.69
CA GLY A 70 5.30 11.68 -3.81
C GLY A 70 5.50 12.54 -2.55
N TRP A 71 5.48 11.92 -1.36
CA TRP A 71 5.68 12.63 -0.09
C TRP A 71 7.10 13.18 0.11
N LEU A 72 8.06 12.73 -0.70
CA LEU A 72 9.44 13.23 -0.68
C LEU A 72 9.63 14.50 -1.53
N ASN A 73 8.66 14.89 -2.35
CA ASN A 73 8.68 16.09 -3.13
C ASN A 73 8.16 17.29 -2.32
N ASP A 74 8.86 18.42 -2.37
CA ASP A 74 8.43 19.65 -1.72
C ASP A 74 7.41 20.40 -2.60
N MET A 75 6.20 19.85 -2.64
CA MET A 75 5.09 20.40 -3.41
C MET A 75 3.76 20.22 -2.71
N LYS A 76 2.80 21.08 -3.03
CA LYS A 76 1.43 20.95 -2.52
C LYS A 76 0.80 19.65 -3.02
N SER A 77 0.30 18.85 -2.09
CA SER A 77 -0.39 17.59 -2.36
C SER A 77 -1.55 17.43 -1.35
N TYR A 78 -2.24 16.28 -1.39
CA TYR A 78 -3.27 15.92 -0.39
C TYR A 78 -2.70 15.72 1.02
N MET A 79 -1.37 15.59 1.15
CA MET A 79 -0.66 15.53 2.43
C MET A 79 0.56 16.46 2.39
N PRO A 80 0.98 17.01 3.56
CA PRO A 80 2.24 17.74 3.65
C PRO A 80 3.42 16.83 3.28
N PRO A 81 4.46 17.38 2.60
CA PRO A 81 5.67 16.62 2.31
C PRO A 81 6.41 16.26 3.61
N VAL A 82 7.14 15.14 3.58
CA VAL A 82 8.12 14.81 4.63
C VAL A 82 9.24 15.85 4.58
N GLN A 83 9.60 16.42 5.74
CA GLN A 83 10.65 17.43 5.82
C GLN A 83 12.03 16.77 5.94
N ILE A 84 13.06 17.49 5.51
CA ILE A 84 14.45 17.06 5.71
C ILE A 84 14.70 16.93 7.22
N GLY A 85 15.23 15.78 7.64
CA GLY A 85 15.46 15.43 9.05
C GLY A 85 14.27 14.75 9.74
N GLU A 86 13.07 14.72 9.15
CA GLU A 86 11.93 13.97 9.67
C GLU A 86 12.07 12.47 9.37
N VAL A 87 11.52 11.63 10.28
CA VAL A 87 11.38 10.20 10.07
C VAL A 87 10.49 9.95 8.85
N MET A 88 10.95 9.07 7.95
CA MET A 88 10.17 8.72 6.76
C MET A 88 8.80 8.15 7.14
N ARG A 89 7.75 8.75 6.61
CA ARG A 89 6.36 8.37 6.91
C ARG A 89 6.01 7.02 6.30
N SER A 90 5.28 6.20 7.07
CA SER A 90 4.80 4.89 6.63
C SER A 90 3.60 4.45 7.47
N SER A 91 2.68 3.69 6.88
CA SER A 91 1.74 2.89 7.65
C SER A 91 2.50 1.79 8.40
N THR A 92 2.08 1.50 9.63
CA THR A 92 2.77 0.52 10.48
C THR A 92 1.79 -0.38 11.22
N ILE A 93 2.27 -1.56 11.57
CA ILE A 93 1.71 -2.38 12.64
C ILE A 93 2.67 -2.30 13.80
N SER A 94 2.15 -2.07 14.99
CA SER A 94 2.96 -1.84 16.18
C SER A 94 2.34 -2.50 17.39
N GLN A 95 3.18 -2.88 18.36
CA GLN A 95 2.76 -3.31 19.68
C GLN A 95 2.88 -2.15 20.66
N VAL A 96 1.86 -1.95 21.47
CA VAL A 96 1.89 -1.00 22.58
C VAL A 96 2.80 -1.58 23.68
N ILE A 97 3.90 -0.89 23.99
CA ILE A 97 4.81 -1.26 25.08
C ILE A 97 4.37 -0.62 26.39
N GLU A 98 3.94 0.63 26.34
CA GLU A 98 3.45 1.40 27.48
C GLU A 98 2.46 2.45 27.00
N SER A 99 1.45 2.74 27.80
CA SER A 99 0.43 3.73 27.44
C SER A 99 -0.06 4.53 28.63
N ASN A 100 -0.15 5.84 28.45
CA ASN A 100 -0.90 6.79 29.30
C ASN A 100 -2.21 7.22 28.63
N ILE A 101 -2.64 6.52 27.54
CA ILE A 101 -3.92 6.75 26.85
C ILE A 101 -4.90 5.66 27.32
N PRO A 102 -6.07 6.00 27.88
CA PRO A 102 -7.00 5.03 28.48
C PRO A 102 -7.45 3.90 27.54
N ASP A 103 -7.58 4.17 26.24
CA ASP A 103 -8.08 3.22 25.27
C ASP A 103 -7.03 2.16 24.84
N PHE A 104 -5.75 2.35 25.18
CA PHE A 104 -4.65 1.46 24.79
C PHE A 104 -3.91 0.93 26.01
N LYS A 105 -3.53 -0.35 25.98
CA LYS A 105 -2.75 -1.01 27.03
C LYS A 105 -1.56 -1.76 26.46
N ALA A 106 -0.56 -2.01 27.29
CA ALA A 106 0.59 -2.82 26.92
C ALA A 106 0.13 -4.20 26.37
N GLY A 107 0.76 -4.60 25.26
CA GLY A 107 0.42 -5.82 24.51
C GLY A 107 -0.61 -5.62 23.39
N ASP A 108 -1.37 -4.52 23.36
CA ASP A 108 -2.29 -4.28 22.26
C ASP A 108 -1.53 -4.16 20.93
N ILE A 109 -2.04 -4.78 19.87
CA ILE A 109 -1.54 -4.63 18.50
C ILE A 109 -2.36 -3.55 17.80
N VAL A 110 -1.66 -2.54 17.27
CA VAL A 110 -2.28 -1.37 16.67
C VAL A 110 -1.73 -1.11 15.26
N GLN A 111 -2.56 -0.53 14.42
CA GLN A 111 -2.13 0.06 13.15
C GLN A 111 -2.15 1.60 13.25
N GLY A 112 -1.29 2.24 12.48
CA GLY A 112 -1.24 3.71 12.38
C GLY A 112 -0.15 4.17 11.41
N SER A 113 0.26 5.44 11.54
CA SER A 113 1.31 6.05 10.71
C SER A 113 2.49 6.48 11.57
N PHE A 114 3.32 5.51 11.99
CA PHE A 114 4.39 5.76 12.96
C PHE A 114 5.79 5.83 12.35
N GLY A 115 5.89 5.67 11.02
CA GLY A 115 7.14 5.91 10.25
C GLY A 115 8.18 4.81 10.34
N TRP A 116 9.29 4.99 9.60
CA TRP A 116 10.39 4.03 9.52
C TRP A 116 11.32 4.14 10.73
N GLN A 117 10.88 3.65 11.85
CA GLN A 117 11.61 3.63 13.12
C GLN A 117 11.21 2.41 13.95
N GLU A 118 12.09 1.94 14.85
CA GLU A 118 11.78 0.77 15.67
C GLU A 118 10.74 1.08 16.75
N PHE A 119 10.84 2.26 17.34
CA PHE A 119 9.95 2.71 18.39
C PHE A 119 9.35 4.07 18.05
N ALA A 120 8.12 4.30 18.44
CA ALA A 120 7.43 5.58 18.27
C ALA A 120 6.75 6.00 19.56
N ILE A 121 6.89 7.27 19.95
CA ILE A 121 6.09 7.90 21.00
C ILE A 121 5.03 8.73 20.31
N THR A 122 3.75 8.50 20.63
CA THR A 122 2.62 9.14 19.97
C THR A 122 1.46 9.39 20.92
N ASP A 123 0.64 10.38 20.60
CA ASP A 123 -0.68 10.61 21.23
C ASP A 123 -1.80 9.81 20.56
N GLY A 124 -1.46 8.91 19.65
CA GLY A 124 -2.43 8.14 18.87
C GLY A 124 -2.98 8.85 17.63
N LYS A 125 -2.60 10.10 17.38
CA LYS A 125 -3.10 10.95 16.28
C LYS A 125 -1.99 11.23 15.27
N ALA A 126 -1.30 10.20 14.82
CA ALA A 126 -0.15 10.34 13.93
C ALA A 126 -0.51 10.27 12.45
N GLY A 127 -0.05 11.27 11.68
CA GLY A 127 -0.11 11.26 10.22
C GLY A 127 -1.53 11.29 9.65
N PHE A 128 -1.80 10.41 8.68
CA PHE A 128 -3.10 10.34 7.98
C PHE A 128 -4.05 9.29 8.57
N MET A 129 -3.60 8.46 9.49
CA MET A 129 -4.42 7.47 10.20
C MET A 129 -4.12 7.52 11.69
N ASN A 130 -5.16 7.71 12.50
CA ASN A 130 -5.06 7.56 13.94
C ASN A 130 -4.74 6.09 14.30
N ALA A 131 -4.12 5.92 15.47
CA ALA A 131 -3.93 4.59 16.03
C ALA A 131 -5.28 3.87 16.19
N SER A 132 -5.36 2.64 15.73
CA SER A 132 -6.52 1.78 15.94
C SER A 132 -6.08 0.35 16.25
N LYS A 133 -6.80 -0.31 17.16
CA LYS A 133 -6.52 -1.71 17.50
C LYS A 133 -6.86 -2.62 16.34
N ILE A 134 -6.01 -3.60 16.10
CA ILE A 134 -6.26 -4.66 15.13
C ILE A 134 -7.02 -5.79 15.87
N PRO A 135 -8.14 -6.27 15.32
CA PRO A 135 -8.87 -7.39 15.90
C PRO A 135 -8.02 -8.67 15.94
N ASP A 136 -8.12 -9.45 17.02
CA ASP A 136 -7.33 -10.66 17.23
C ASP A 136 -7.66 -11.80 16.24
N ASN A 137 -8.80 -11.71 15.55
CA ASN A 137 -9.29 -12.75 14.64
C ASN A 137 -8.80 -12.60 13.20
N ILE A 138 -7.96 -11.59 12.91
CA ILE A 138 -7.37 -11.39 11.57
C ILE A 138 -5.83 -11.35 11.66
N PRO A 139 -5.12 -11.80 10.61
CA PRO A 139 -3.67 -11.60 10.54
C PRO A 139 -3.35 -10.09 10.59
N PRO A 140 -2.47 -9.63 11.49
CA PRO A 140 -2.18 -8.20 11.62
C PRO A 140 -1.77 -7.54 10.30
N THR A 141 -0.96 -8.22 9.46
CA THR A 141 -0.49 -7.71 8.16
C THR A 141 -1.61 -7.40 7.18
N SER A 142 -2.75 -8.10 7.30
CA SER A 142 -3.93 -7.84 6.45
C SER A 142 -4.51 -6.44 6.64
N SER A 143 -4.26 -5.80 7.80
CA SER A 143 -4.66 -4.42 8.06
C SER A 143 -3.80 -3.38 7.31
N LEU A 144 -2.64 -3.78 6.77
CA LEU A 144 -1.85 -2.96 5.84
C LEU A 144 -2.10 -3.34 4.37
N SER A 145 -2.79 -4.41 4.09
CA SER A 145 -3.08 -4.93 2.75
C SER A 145 -4.57 -4.86 2.40
N VAL A 146 -5.28 -5.98 2.45
CA VAL A 146 -6.68 -6.09 1.99
C VAL A 146 -7.66 -5.25 2.82
N TYR A 147 -7.43 -5.10 4.12
CA TYR A 147 -8.27 -4.28 5.01
C TYR A 147 -7.70 -2.88 5.26
N GLY A 148 -6.52 -2.60 4.70
CA GLY A 148 -5.85 -1.31 4.79
C GLY A 148 -6.13 -0.39 3.63
N VAL A 149 -5.33 0.67 3.54
CA VAL A 149 -5.47 1.74 2.53
C VAL A 149 -5.56 1.17 1.10
N THR A 150 -4.81 0.13 0.75
CA THR A 150 -4.81 -0.43 -0.60
C THR A 150 -6.11 -1.16 -0.96
N GLY A 151 -6.67 -1.95 -0.05
CA GLY A 151 -7.96 -2.59 -0.26
C GLY A 151 -9.11 -1.59 -0.28
N LEU A 152 -9.08 -0.60 0.61
CA LEU A 152 -10.06 0.49 0.64
C LEU A 152 -10.01 1.33 -0.63
N THR A 153 -8.80 1.62 -1.14
CA THR A 153 -8.60 2.32 -2.43
C THR A 153 -9.20 1.52 -3.60
N ALA A 154 -8.99 0.20 -3.61
CA ALA A 154 -9.58 -0.67 -4.63
C ALA A 154 -11.11 -0.66 -4.54
N TYR A 155 -11.67 -0.74 -3.34
CA TYR A 155 -13.12 -0.75 -3.10
C TYR A 155 -13.78 0.53 -3.60
N PHE A 156 -13.39 1.68 -3.08
CA PHE A 156 -14.02 2.96 -3.44
C PHE A 156 -13.69 3.39 -4.87
N GLY A 157 -12.43 3.25 -5.29
CA GLY A 157 -12.04 3.61 -6.64
C GLY A 157 -12.79 2.81 -7.71
N LEU A 158 -12.97 1.51 -7.50
CA LEU A 158 -13.72 0.71 -8.47
C LEU A 158 -15.23 0.93 -8.37
N LEU A 159 -15.79 0.87 -7.16
CA LEU A 159 -17.25 0.86 -6.99
C LEU A 159 -17.89 2.24 -7.11
N ASP A 160 -17.30 3.26 -6.50
CA ASP A 160 -17.86 4.62 -6.51
C ASP A 160 -17.43 5.40 -7.76
N VAL A 161 -16.17 5.35 -8.12
CA VAL A 161 -15.64 6.09 -9.28
C VAL A 161 -15.84 5.30 -10.58
N GLY A 162 -15.43 4.04 -10.60
CA GLY A 162 -15.56 3.15 -11.75
C GLY A 162 -17.01 2.75 -12.06
N GLY A 163 -17.79 2.47 -11.03
CA GLY A 163 -19.20 2.07 -11.14
C GLY A 163 -19.44 0.93 -12.11
N PRO A 164 -18.72 -0.22 -12.00
CA PRO A 164 -18.83 -1.30 -12.99
C PRO A 164 -20.21 -1.94 -12.96
N GLN A 165 -20.70 -2.32 -14.14
CA GLN A 165 -21.96 -3.03 -14.32
C GLN A 165 -21.69 -4.48 -14.72
N GLU A 166 -22.65 -5.37 -14.47
CA GLU A 166 -22.55 -6.75 -14.93
C GLU A 166 -22.37 -6.80 -16.46
N GLY A 167 -21.38 -7.57 -16.91
CA GLY A 167 -21.02 -7.69 -18.33
C GLY A 167 -20.01 -6.65 -18.84
N ASP A 168 -19.68 -5.61 -18.05
CA ASP A 168 -18.63 -4.66 -18.41
C ASP A 168 -17.27 -5.34 -18.60
N THR A 169 -16.47 -4.81 -19.52
CA THR A 169 -15.04 -5.15 -19.65
C THR A 169 -14.25 -4.16 -18.80
N VAL A 170 -13.57 -4.68 -17.79
CA VAL A 170 -12.71 -3.93 -16.86
C VAL A 170 -11.25 -4.24 -17.13
N VAL A 171 -10.43 -3.22 -17.36
CA VAL A 171 -8.97 -3.36 -17.54
C VAL A 171 -8.27 -2.72 -16.36
N VAL A 172 -7.37 -3.47 -15.73
CA VAL A 172 -6.63 -3.04 -14.53
C VAL A 172 -5.13 -2.99 -14.83
N SER A 173 -4.51 -1.83 -14.70
CA SER A 173 -3.06 -1.71 -14.76
C SER A 173 -2.42 -1.94 -13.38
N GLY A 174 -1.17 -2.45 -13.37
CA GLY A 174 -0.54 -2.85 -12.10
C GLY A 174 -1.36 -3.92 -11.36
N ALA A 175 -1.98 -4.82 -12.13
CA ALA A 175 -3.00 -5.75 -11.65
C ALA A 175 -2.52 -6.74 -10.58
N ALA A 176 -1.23 -7.10 -10.55
CA ALA A 176 -0.65 -7.96 -9.52
C ALA A 176 -0.10 -7.21 -8.30
N GLY A 177 -0.34 -5.90 -8.22
CA GLY A 177 -0.04 -5.08 -7.05
C GLY A 177 -1.16 -5.12 -6.01
N ALA A 178 -0.92 -4.53 -4.85
CA ALA A 178 -1.85 -4.57 -3.72
C ALA A 178 -3.25 -4.04 -4.04
N THR A 179 -3.35 -2.89 -4.71
CA THR A 179 -4.64 -2.28 -5.07
C THR A 179 -5.24 -2.93 -6.31
N GLY A 180 -4.43 -3.12 -7.37
CA GLY A 180 -4.92 -3.62 -8.64
C GLY A 180 -5.51 -5.03 -8.55
N SER A 181 -4.90 -5.91 -7.76
CA SER A 181 -5.39 -7.29 -7.60
C SER A 181 -6.75 -7.33 -6.91
N ILE A 182 -6.97 -6.49 -5.93
CA ILE A 182 -8.24 -6.41 -5.21
C ILE A 182 -9.30 -5.76 -6.10
N ALA A 183 -8.98 -4.67 -6.81
CA ALA A 183 -9.90 -4.01 -7.74
C ALA A 183 -10.43 -4.97 -8.82
N GLY A 184 -9.53 -5.74 -9.44
CA GLY A 184 -9.96 -6.71 -10.45
C GLY A 184 -10.83 -7.83 -9.89
N GLN A 185 -10.52 -8.35 -8.70
CA GLN A 185 -11.37 -9.36 -8.06
C GLN A 185 -12.74 -8.79 -7.66
N ILE A 186 -12.82 -7.55 -7.19
CA ILE A 186 -14.10 -6.89 -6.95
C ILE A 186 -14.89 -6.77 -8.26
N ALA A 187 -14.25 -6.43 -9.39
CA ALA A 187 -14.89 -6.40 -10.70
C ALA A 187 -15.43 -7.80 -11.09
N LYS A 188 -14.70 -8.88 -10.82
CA LYS A 188 -15.19 -10.25 -11.00
C LYS A 188 -16.43 -10.54 -10.16
N ILE A 189 -16.44 -10.13 -8.89
CA ILE A 189 -17.61 -10.27 -7.98
C ILE A 189 -18.83 -9.52 -8.54
N LYS A 190 -18.59 -8.41 -9.28
CA LYS A 190 -19.66 -7.64 -9.93
C LYS A 190 -20.11 -8.21 -11.29
N GLY A 191 -19.57 -9.35 -11.71
CA GLY A 191 -19.95 -10.01 -12.97
C GLY A 191 -19.26 -9.44 -14.21
N CYS A 192 -18.15 -8.73 -14.04
CA CYS A 192 -17.40 -8.15 -15.16
C CYS A 192 -16.44 -9.16 -15.78
N ARG A 193 -16.07 -8.91 -17.04
CA ARG A 193 -14.90 -9.46 -17.68
C ARG A 193 -13.68 -8.63 -17.29
N VAL A 194 -12.62 -9.27 -16.77
CA VAL A 194 -11.47 -8.55 -16.19
C VAL A 194 -10.18 -8.94 -16.89
N ILE A 195 -9.46 -7.96 -17.41
CA ILE A 195 -8.13 -8.10 -17.99
C ILE A 195 -7.10 -7.38 -17.12
N GLY A 196 -6.07 -8.10 -16.67
CA GLY A 196 -5.00 -7.56 -15.85
C GLY A 196 -3.72 -7.27 -16.65
N ILE A 197 -3.08 -6.15 -16.37
CA ILE A 197 -1.75 -5.82 -16.92
C ILE A 197 -0.73 -5.95 -15.81
N ALA A 198 0.26 -6.84 -15.96
CA ALA A 198 1.30 -7.08 -14.96
C ALA A 198 2.65 -7.34 -15.65
N GLY A 199 3.75 -7.34 -14.88
CA GLY A 199 5.09 -7.58 -15.42
C GLY A 199 5.63 -8.95 -15.05
N GLY A 200 5.78 -9.81 -16.04
CA GLY A 200 6.35 -11.15 -15.93
C GLY A 200 5.29 -12.25 -15.79
N THR A 201 5.61 -13.41 -16.38
CA THR A 201 4.72 -14.57 -16.50
C THR A 201 4.17 -15.05 -15.15
N LYS A 202 4.99 -15.05 -14.09
CA LYS A 202 4.54 -15.48 -12.76
C LYS A 202 3.36 -14.65 -12.24
N LYS A 203 3.39 -13.31 -12.43
CA LYS A 203 2.32 -12.42 -12.02
C LYS A 203 1.07 -12.60 -12.88
N CYS A 204 1.25 -12.78 -14.19
CA CYS A 204 0.14 -13.02 -15.11
C CYS A 204 -0.56 -14.35 -14.82
N ASN A 205 0.19 -15.42 -14.57
CA ASN A 205 -0.39 -16.72 -14.20
C ASN A 205 -1.19 -16.63 -12.91
N TRP A 206 -0.65 -15.99 -11.87
CA TRP A 206 -1.37 -15.81 -10.61
C TRP A 206 -2.70 -15.05 -10.81
N LEU A 207 -2.72 -14.02 -11.65
CA LEU A 207 -3.95 -13.28 -11.94
C LEU A 207 -5.05 -14.16 -12.52
N THR A 208 -4.69 -15.09 -13.43
CA THR A 208 -5.67 -15.95 -14.10
C THR A 208 -5.98 -17.22 -13.32
N GLU A 209 -5.02 -17.79 -12.61
CA GLU A 209 -5.17 -19.08 -11.94
C GLU A 209 -5.73 -18.94 -10.52
N GLU A 210 -5.37 -17.87 -9.79
CA GLU A 210 -5.74 -17.67 -8.38
C GLU A 210 -6.63 -16.45 -8.14
N ALA A 211 -6.37 -15.31 -8.82
CA ALA A 211 -7.17 -14.09 -8.67
C ALA A 211 -8.40 -14.01 -9.59
N ASN A 212 -8.67 -15.08 -10.36
CA ASN A 212 -9.85 -15.24 -11.20
C ASN A 212 -10.07 -14.17 -12.28
N PHE A 213 -8.97 -13.56 -12.80
CA PHE A 213 -9.05 -12.68 -13.96
C PHE A 213 -9.30 -13.51 -15.23
N ASP A 214 -10.02 -12.96 -16.19
CA ASP A 214 -10.31 -13.67 -17.46
C ASP A 214 -9.08 -13.75 -18.38
N ALA A 215 -8.18 -12.76 -18.29
CA ALA A 215 -6.92 -12.74 -19.01
C ALA A 215 -5.90 -11.84 -18.32
N ALA A 216 -4.62 -12.03 -18.64
CA ALA A 216 -3.54 -11.18 -18.19
C ALA A 216 -2.55 -10.91 -19.31
N ILE A 217 -1.99 -9.70 -19.34
CA ILE A 217 -0.98 -9.26 -20.32
C ILE A 217 0.33 -9.00 -19.58
N ASP A 218 1.39 -9.70 -20.02
CA ASP A 218 2.75 -9.37 -19.61
C ASP A 218 3.27 -8.21 -20.46
N TYR A 219 3.23 -6.99 -19.93
CA TYR A 219 3.66 -5.79 -20.64
C TYR A 219 5.14 -5.76 -20.99
N LYS A 220 5.96 -6.67 -20.39
CA LYS A 220 7.40 -6.76 -20.66
C LYS A 220 7.70 -7.54 -21.94
N SER A 221 6.79 -8.40 -22.37
CA SER A 221 7.00 -9.31 -23.50
C SER A 221 5.99 -9.14 -24.63
N ALA A 222 4.82 -8.54 -24.37
CA ALA A 222 3.76 -8.37 -25.36
C ALA A 222 3.74 -6.96 -25.96
N ASN A 223 3.26 -6.85 -27.20
CA ASN A 223 2.79 -5.57 -27.73
C ASN A 223 1.46 -5.22 -27.03
N LEU A 224 1.53 -4.29 -26.09
CA LEU A 224 0.39 -3.95 -25.23
C LEU A 224 -0.85 -3.55 -26.05
N GLY A 225 -0.67 -2.71 -27.07
CA GLY A 225 -1.80 -2.18 -27.86
C GLY A 225 -2.49 -3.25 -28.71
N GLU A 226 -1.74 -4.14 -29.33
CA GLU A 226 -2.27 -5.25 -30.13
C GLU A 226 -2.97 -6.28 -29.23
N THR A 227 -2.29 -6.74 -28.18
CA THR A 227 -2.83 -7.74 -27.27
C THR A 227 -4.07 -7.24 -26.53
N LEU A 228 -4.08 -5.98 -26.11
CA LEU A 228 -5.24 -5.40 -25.43
C LEU A 228 -6.45 -5.31 -26.37
N ARG A 229 -6.23 -4.97 -27.66
CA ARG A 229 -7.30 -4.95 -28.67
C ARG A 229 -7.87 -6.36 -28.92
N GLU A 230 -7.02 -7.37 -28.97
CA GLU A 230 -7.44 -8.77 -29.14
C GLU A 230 -8.27 -9.26 -27.94
N LEU A 231 -7.84 -8.94 -26.73
CA LEU A 231 -8.53 -9.34 -25.49
C LEU A 231 -9.78 -8.52 -25.18
N CYS A 232 -9.90 -7.32 -25.74
CA CYS A 232 -11.06 -6.44 -25.58
C CYS A 232 -11.76 -6.17 -26.94
N PRO A 233 -12.26 -7.20 -27.67
CA PRO A 233 -12.83 -7.04 -29.00
C PRO A 233 -14.08 -6.16 -29.02
N ASN A 234 -14.78 -6.04 -27.90
CA ASN A 234 -15.96 -5.20 -27.71
C ASN A 234 -15.65 -3.86 -27.02
N GLY A 235 -14.35 -3.52 -26.88
CA GLY A 235 -13.90 -2.30 -26.19
C GLY A 235 -13.84 -2.44 -24.67
N ILE A 236 -13.52 -1.32 -24.00
CA ILE A 236 -13.28 -1.22 -22.55
C ILE A 236 -14.32 -0.31 -21.91
N ASP A 237 -15.03 -0.78 -20.91
CA ASP A 237 -16.06 -0.01 -20.20
C ASP A 237 -15.49 0.68 -18.95
N VAL A 238 -14.54 0.04 -18.25
CA VAL A 238 -13.85 0.61 -17.09
C VAL A 238 -12.34 0.38 -17.19
N VAL A 239 -11.58 1.44 -17.02
CA VAL A 239 -10.14 1.40 -16.84
C VAL A 239 -9.83 1.72 -15.38
N PHE A 240 -9.19 0.82 -14.65
CA PHE A 240 -8.65 1.10 -13.32
C PHE A 240 -7.14 1.29 -13.43
N ASP A 241 -6.70 2.54 -13.43
CA ASP A 241 -5.31 2.88 -13.75
C ASP A 241 -4.48 3.20 -12.51
N ASN A 242 -3.44 2.37 -12.29
CA ASN A 242 -2.40 2.56 -11.27
C ASN A 242 -1.06 3.03 -11.88
N VAL A 243 -0.93 3.02 -13.21
CA VAL A 243 0.37 3.13 -13.90
C VAL A 243 0.52 4.42 -14.69
N GLY A 244 -0.51 4.87 -15.40
CA GLY A 244 -0.43 6.02 -16.28
C GLY A 244 0.42 5.76 -17.54
N GLY A 245 0.94 6.84 -18.11
CA GLY A 245 1.88 6.80 -19.25
C GLY A 245 1.33 6.08 -20.47
N GLU A 246 2.17 5.23 -21.09
CA GLU A 246 1.83 4.50 -22.31
C GLU A 246 0.58 3.62 -22.15
N PHE A 247 0.40 2.98 -20.99
CA PHE A 247 -0.81 2.17 -20.74
C PHE A 247 -2.07 3.01 -20.89
N LEU A 248 -2.13 4.18 -20.25
CA LEU A 248 -3.30 5.05 -20.31
C LEU A 248 -3.56 5.52 -21.74
N ASP A 249 -2.52 5.90 -22.47
CA ASP A 249 -2.63 6.31 -23.88
C ASP A 249 -3.22 5.21 -24.76
N VAL A 250 -2.76 3.97 -24.60
CA VAL A 250 -3.27 2.81 -25.32
C VAL A 250 -4.72 2.52 -24.94
N ALA A 251 -5.01 2.47 -23.64
CA ALA A 251 -6.36 2.17 -23.15
C ALA A 251 -7.41 3.16 -23.69
N LEU A 252 -7.09 4.46 -23.73
CA LEU A 252 -7.97 5.51 -24.26
C LEU A 252 -8.36 5.31 -25.72
N THR A 253 -7.57 4.57 -26.51
CA THR A 253 -7.93 4.25 -27.91
C THR A 253 -8.97 3.14 -28.05
N LEU A 254 -9.26 2.40 -26.96
CA LEU A 254 -10.09 1.20 -26.94
C LEU A 254 -11.35 1.34 -26.07
N ILE A 255 -11.58 2.51 -25.47
CA ILE A 255 -12.72 2.74 -24.57
C ILE A 255 -14.05 2.76 -25.30
N ASN A 256 -15.07 2.25 -24.63
CA ASN A 256 -16.46 2.27 -25.09
C ASN A 256 -17.15 3.61 -24.82
N MET A 257 -18.33 3.75 -25.38
CA MET A 257 -19.22 4.87 -25.09
C MET A 257 -19.52 4.94 -23.60
N ASN A 258 -19.38 6.13 -23.00
CA ASN A 258 -19.56 6.38 -21.56
C ASN A 258 -18.62 5.59 -20.65
N ALA A 259 -17.46 5.17 -21.14
CA ALA A 259 -16.45 4.51 -20.34
C ALA A 259 -16.02 5.36 -19.14
N ARG A 260 -15.54 4.70 -18.10
CA ARG A 260 -15.10 5.31 -16.84
C ARG A 260 -13.63 4.97 -16.63
N ILE A 261 -12.80 5.99 -16.58
CA ILE A 261 -11.35 5.87 -16.35
C ILE A 261 -11.06 6.35 -14.93
N VAL A 262 -10.75 5.40 -14.06
CA VAL A 262 -10.40 5.64 -12.64
C VAL A 262 -8.90 5.90 -12.55
N LEU A 263 -8.50 7.10 -12.21
CA LEU A 263 -7.11 7.47 -11.99
C LEU A 263 -6.76 7.22 -10.52
N CYS A 264 -6.25 6.03 -10.23
CA CYS A 264 -5.79 5.64 -8.89
C CYS A 264 -4.35 6.06 -8.63
N GLY A 265 -3.49 5.99 -9.64
CA GLY A 265 -2.10 6.36 -9.56
C GLY A 265 -1.42 6.43 -10.92
N ALA A 266 -0.16 6.85 -10.94
CA ALA A 266 0.64 6.97 -12.15
C ALA A 266 2.10 6.56 -11.86
N ILE A 267 2.30 5.34 -11.33
CA ILE A 267 3.59 4.88 -10.80
C ILE A 267 4.72 4.98 -11.82
N SER A 268 4.42 4.87 -13.12
CA SER A 268 5.40 5.01 -14.20
C SER A 268 6.03 6.40 -14.26
N THR A 269 5.39 7.40 -13.64
CA THR A 269 5.82 8.82 -13.72
C THR A 269 6.42 9.36 -12.43
N TYR A 270 6.28 8.64 -11.30
CA TYR A 270 6.64 9.17 -9.97
C TYR A 270 8.14 9.49 -9.81
N ASN A 271 8.99 8.80 -10.55
CA ASN A 271 10.43 9.01 -10.52
C ASN A 271 10.94 9.84 -11.72
N ASN A 272 10.09 10.50 -12.48
CA ASN A 272 10.52 11.33 -13.58
C ASN A 272 11.10 12.66 -13.06
N GLU A 273 12.26 13.06 -13.61
CA GLU A 273 12.90 14.34 -13.28
C GLU A 273 12.13 15.53 -13.85
N LYS A 274 11.40 15.31 -14.92
CA LYS A 274 10.59 16.34 -15.59
C LYS A 274 9.12 15.93 -15.55
N PRO A 275 8.21 16.90 -15.56
CA PRO A 275 6.78 16.60 -15.68
C PRO A 275 6.52 15.70 -16.88
N SER A 276 5.77 14.63 -16.68
CA SER A 276 5.33 13.75 -17.75
C SER A 276 4.33 14.49 -18.66
N PRO A 277 4.37 14.25 -19.98
CA PRO A 277 3.29 14.73 -20.84
C PRO A 277 1.97 14.08 -20.41
N GLY A 278 0.88 14.81 -20.60
CA GLY A 278 -0.46 14.23 -20.45
C GLY A 278 -0.74 13.17 -21.52
N PRO A 279 -1.85 12.41 -21.38
CA PRO A 279 -2.22 11.41 -22.35
C PRO A 279 -2.48 12.07 -23.74
N SER A 280 -1.88 11.49 -24.76
CA SER A 280 -1.98 12.02 -26.15
C SER A 280 -3.39 11.78 -26.73
N ASN A 281 -4.05 10.70 -26.29
CA ASN A 281 -5.34 10.26 -26.83
C ASN A 281 -6.55 10.78 -26.03
N TYR A 282 -6.40 11.83 -25.20
CA TYR A 282 -7.48 12.36 -24.35
C TYR A 282 -8.74 12.80 -25.12
N MET A 283 -8.62 13.12 -26.42
CA MET A 283 -9.78 13.45 -27.25
C MET A 283 -10.77 12.28 -27.43
N SER A 284 -10.33 11.04 -27.17
CA SER A 284 -11.22 9.89 -27.09
C SER A 284 -12.32 10.07 -26.03
N LEU A 285 -12.04 10.81 -24.95
CA LEU A 285 -13.05 11.13 -23.92
C LEU A 285 -14.22 11.91 -24.49
N VAL A 286 -13.95 12.86 -25.40
CA VAL A 286 -15.02 13.64 -26.07
C VAL A 286 -15.81 12.75 -27.02
N ILE A 287 -15.11 11.99 -27.88
CA ILE A 287 -15.74 11.14 -28.90
C ILE A 287 -16.65 10.09 -28.24
N MET A 288 -16.13 9.44 -27.18
CA MET A 288 -16.84 8.39 -26.46
C MET A 288 -17.71 8.91 -25.31
N ARG A 289 -17.77 10.23 -25.08
CA ARG A 289 -18.50 10.84 -23.95
C ARG A 289 -18.14 10.16 -22.62
N ALA A 290 -16.88 9.73 -22.53
CA ALA A 290 -16.31 9.05 -21.36
C ALA A 290 -15.89 10.07 -20.29
N ARG A 291 -15.71 9.60 -19.07
CA ARG A 291 -15.13 10.38 -17.96
C ARG A 291 -13.83 9.79 -17.50
N MET A 292 -12.90 10.66 -17.11
CA MET A 292 -11.64 10.29 -16.46
C MET A 292 -11.58 11.05 -15.14
N GLU A 293 -11.48 10.33 -14.03
CA GLU A 293 -11.68 10.88 -12.70
C GLU A 293 -10.64 10.37 -11.73
N GLY A 294 -10.01 11.30 -10.99
CA GLY A 294 -9.10 11.01 -9.87
C GLY A 294 -9.84 11.02 -8.55
N PHE A 295 -9.32 10.31 -7.56
CA PHE A 295 -9.86 10.26 -6.21
C PHE A 295 -8.77 10.05 -5.17
N ILE A 296 -9.06 10.38 -3.94
CA ILE A 296 -8.21 10.07 -2.79
C ILE A 296 -9.05 9.27 -1.78
N VAL A 297 -8.56 8.10 -1.39
CA VAL A 297 -9.29 7.21 -0.48
C VAL A 297 -9.60 7.86 0.88
N LEU A 298 -8.80 8.82 1.33
CA LEU A 298 -9.04 9.55 2.59
C LEU A 298 -10.33 10.39 2.58
N ASP A 299 -10.89 10.69 1.42
CA ASP A 299 -12.18 11.38 1.30
C ASP A 299 -13.37 10.47 1.69
N TYR A 300 -13.12 9.16 1.86
CA TYR A 300 -14.10 8.14 2.22
C TYR A 300 -13.99 7.63 3.65
N LEU A 301 -13.24 8.30 4.53
CA LEU A 301 -12.96 7.84 5.90
C LEU A 301 -14.22 7.37 6.66
N ASP A 302 -15.30 8.13 6.58
CA ASP A 302 -16.56 7.83 7.26
C ASP A 302 -17.23 6.53 6.76
N ARG A 303 -16.85 6.06 5.56
CA ARG A 303 -17.37 4.86 4.92
C ARG A 303 -16.41 3.65 5.00
N PHE A 304 -15.25 3.80 5.62
CA PHE A 304 -14.30 2.69 5.79
C PHE A 304 -14.92 1.46 6.43
N PRO A 305 -15.78 1.55 7.47
CA PRO A 305 -16.44 0.37 8.05
C PRO A 305 -17.29 -0.42 7.06
N GLU A 306 -17.96 0.24 6.11
CA GLU A 306 -18.73 -0.37 5.02
C GLU A 306 -17.82 -1.22 4.13
N ALA A 307 -16.70 -0.64 3.70
CA ALA A 307 -15.75 -1.30 2.82
C ALA A 307 -15.07 -2.48 3.52
N ILE A 308 -14.60 -2.31 4.77
CA ILE A 308 -13.99 -3.39 5.55
C ILE A 308 -14.96 -4.56 5.71
N LYS A 309 -16.23 -4.30 6.04
CA LYS A 309 -17.24 -5.34 6.14
C LYS A 309 -17.40 -6.14 4.84
N SER A 310 -17.43 -5.44 3.70
CA SER A 310 -17.57 -6.10 2.39
C SER A 310 -16.34 -6.90 2.03
N LEU A 311 -15.15 -6.33 2.23
CA LEU A 311 -13.87 -6.99 1.95
C LEU A 311 -13.68 -8.22 2.85
N SER A 312 -13.98 -8.13 4.16
CA SER A 312 -13.91 -9.27 5.08
C SER A 312 -14.82 -10.41 4.63
N LYS A 313 -16.05 -10.08 4.27
CA LYS A 313 -17.00 -11.10 3.74
C LYS A 313 -16.44 -11.77 2.48
N TRP A 314 -15.89 -11.02 1.53
CA TRP A 314 -15.38 -11.58 0.28
C TRP A 314 -14.09 -12.40 0.47
N VAL A 315 -13.25 -12.04 1.43
CA VAL A 315 -12.09 -12.84 1.83
C VAL A 315 -12.52 -14.14 2.51
N GLU A 316 -13.47 -14.08 3.46
CA GLU A 316 -14.02 -15.26 4.15
C GLU A 316 -14.73 -16.24 3.18
N GLU A 317 -15.41 -15.70 2.16
CA GLU A 317 -16.05 -16.47 1.08
C GLU A 317 -15.05 -17.01 0.03
N GLY A 318 -13.75 -16.71 0.16
CA GLY A 318 -12.74 -17.08 -0.82
C GLY A 318 -12.86 -16.37 -2.18
N LYS A 319 -13.62 -15.27 -2.25
CA LYS A 319 -13.82 -14.48 -3.46
C LYS A 319 -12.71 -13.45 -3.71
N ILE A 320 -11.98 -13.11 -2.66
CA ILE A 320 -10.77 -12.27 -2.73
C ILE A 320 -9.62 -13.04 -2.11
N THR A 321 -8.57 -13.22 -2.88
CA THR A 321 -7.25 -13.64 -2.43
C THR A 321 -6.29 -12.47 -2.52
N TYR A 322 -5.31 -12.39 -1.60
CA TYR A 322 -4.32 -11.31 -1.60
C TYR A 322 -2.94 -11.85 -1.27
N LEU A 323 -1.93 -11.15 -1.73
CA LEU A 323 -0.53 -11.50 -1.52
C LEU A 323 0.19 -10.39 -0.78
N GLU A 324 1.10 -10.80 0.09
CA GLU A 324 1.99 -9.94 0.85
C GLU A 324 3.44 -10.36 0.56
N ASP A 325 4.24 -9.41 0.07
CA ASP A 325 5.68 -9.57 -0.18
C ASP A 325 6.41 -8.97 1.02
N ILE A 326 6.86 -9.82 1.94
CA ILE A 326 7.46 -9.40 3.20
C ILE A 326 8.98 -9.51 3.11
N GLN A 327 9.66 -8.37 3.22
CA GLN A 327 11.10 -8.30 3.44
C GLN A 327 11.39 -8.19 4.94
N GLU A 328 12.64 -8.31 5.38
CA GLU A 328 13.03 -8.27 6.79
C GLU A 328 14.16 -7.28 7.05
N GLY A 329 14.20 -6.72 8.27
CA GLY A 329 15.25 -5.86 8.79
C GLY A 329 15.05 -4.38 8.44
N ILE A 330 15.07 -3.52 9.47
CA ILE A 330 14.86 -2.08 9.32
C ILE A 330 15.87 -1.41 8.37
N GLU A 331 17.09 -1.95 8.29
CA GLU A 331 18.17 -1.47 7.41
C GLU A 331 17.81 -1.54 5.92
N ASN A 332 16.83 -2.36 5.55
CA ASN A 332 16.36 -2.57 4.19
C ASN A 332 15.16 -1.68 3.78
N ALA A 333 14.72 -0.76 4.65
CA ALA A 333 13.52 0.04 4.36
C ALA A 333 13.63 0.87 3.07
N PRO A 334 14.72 1.60 2.77
CA PRO A 334 14.85 2.32 1.51
C PRO A 334 14.84 1.39 0.28
N ASP A 335 15.56 0.27 0.34
CA ASP A 335 15.64 -0.69 -0.76
C ASP A 335 14.28 -1.39 -0.98
N THR A 336 13.52 -1.63 0.09
CA THR A 336 12.16 -2.17 0.02
C THR A 336 11.21 -1.21 -0.69
N LEU A 337 11.33 0.10 -0.49
CA LEU A 337 10.57 1.10 -1.24
C LEU A 337 10.89 1.05 -2.74
N VAL A 338 12.17 0.93 -3.10
CA VAL A 338 12.62 0.87 -4.50
C VAL A 338 12.03 -0.31 -5.26
N ARG A 339 11.77 -1.45 -4.59
CA ARG A 339 11.15 -2.64 -5.19
C ARG A 339 9.82 -2.35 -5.87
N LEU A 340 9.04 -1.39 -5.37
CA LEU A 340 7.77 -0.97 -5.97
C LEU A 340 7.97 -0.37 -7.38
N PHE A 341 9.03 0.41 -7.58
CA PHE A 341 9.31 1.12 -8.82
C PHE A 341 10.07 0.26 -9.85
N THR A 342 10.68 -0.82 -9.40
CA THR A 342 11.39 -1.79 -10.25
C THR A 342 10.54 -3.03 -10.58
N GLY A 343 9.31 -3.08 -10.05
CA GLY A 343 8.37 -4.17 -10.29
C GLY A 343 8.79 -5.50 -9.66
N GLN A 344 9.62 -5.47 -8.62
CA GLN A 344 10.08 -6.66 -7.91
C GLN A 344 9.07 -7.18 -6.89
N ASN A 345 8.22 -6.30 -6.35
CA ASN A 345 7.18 -6.68 -5.41
C ASN A 345 6.09 -7.55 -6.06
N PHE A 346 5.48 -8.42 -5.28
CA PHE A 346 4.31 -9.20 -5.68
C PHE A 346 3.20 -9.06 -4.63
N GLY A 347 2.10 -8.39 -4.96
CA GLY A 347 1.07 -7.99 -4.00
C GLY A 347 1.51 -6.79 -3.15
N LYS A 348 1.10 -6.77 -1.88
CA LYS A 348 1.45 -5.72 -0.92
C LYS A 348 2.88 -5.86 -0.43
N GLN A 349 3.69 -4.83 -0.61
CA GLN A 349 5.04 -4.79 -0.07
C GLN A 349 5.03 -4.40 1.40
N LEU A 350 5.62 -5.23 2.23
CA LEU A 350 5.80 -5.03 3.67
C LEU A 350 7.27 -5.23 4.05
N LEU A 351 7.65 -4.72 5.22
CA LEU A 351 8.95 -4.99 5.84
C LEU A 351 8.71 -5.35 7.31
N LYS A 352 9.15 -6.54 7.71
CA LYS A 352 9.13 -6.99 9.09
C LYS A 352 10.31 -6.41 9.84
N ILE A 353 10.05 -5.79 10.98
CA ILE A 353 11.04 -5.10 11.81
C ILE A 353 11.34 -5.88 13.07
N ALA A 354 10.32 -6.42 13.72
CA ALA A 354 10.42 -7.16 14.97
C ALA A 354 9.27 -8.17 15.10
N GLU A 355 9.40 -9.07 16.08
CA GLU A 355 8.29 -9.89 16.58
C GLU A 355 7.57 -9.13 17.70
N ALA A 356 6.29 -9.46 17.89
CA ALA A 356 5.57 -9.09 19.11
C ALA A 356 6.14 -9.85 20.30
N ASP A 357 6.18 -9.20 21.48
CA ASP A 357 6.63 -9.80 22.74
C ASP A 357 5.60 -10.75 23.33
#